data_20fe5a5386dadc6cd9de1454bb41ac58
#
_entry.id   20fe5a5386dadc6cd9de1454bb41ac58
#
_cell.length_a   1.000
_cell.length_b   1.000
_cell.length_c   1.000
_cell.angle_alpha   90.00
_cell.angle_beta   90.00
_cell.angle_gamma   90.00
#
_symmetry.space_group_name_H-M   'P 1'
#
loop_
_entity.id
_entity.type
_entity.pdbx_description
1 polymer ?
#
loop_
_entity_poly.entity_id
_entity_poly.type
_entity_poly.pdbx_seq_one_letter_code
_entity_poly.pdbx_strand_id
1 'polypeptide(L)'
;PMLNIRKHLSRACHLTGRAWDETQMVQLLQQSDLEPTVLERFPRQLSGGMAKRILACHASLSQARYILADEITAWLDTALANQLLEHLRGLCERGCGVLWVTHDLLLAARYADRIVALHQGYITDNIRCEQLQPEEMSEPLKRQWQALPELSPLFMPTGEGIEC
;
A
#
# COMPACT_ATOMS: atom_id res chain seq x y z
N PRO A 1 5.26 -15.14 -17.89
CA PRO A 1 3.86 -15.53 -18.15
C PRO A 1 3.65 -17.05 -18.08
N MET A 2 4.73 -17.85 -17.97
CA MET A 2 4.64 -19.31 -17.95
C MET A 2 4.86 -19.95 -16.57
N LEU A 3 5.06 -19.12 -15.54
CA LEU A 3 5.21 -19.60 -14.16
C LEU A 3 3.90 -19.40 -13.40
N ASN A 4 3.53 -20.39 -12.57
CA ASN A 4 2.45 -20.23 -11.60
C ASN A 4 2.90 -19.38 -10.40
N ILE A 5 1.96 -18.98 -9.54
CA ILE A 5 2.23 -18.09 -8.41
C ILE A 5 3.24 -18.71 -7.44
N ARG A 6 3.18 -20.01 -7.18
CA ARG A 6 4.15 -20.74 -6.36
C ARG A 6 5.59 -20.46 -6.84
N LYS A 7 5.85 -20.60 -8.14
CA LYS A 7 7.18 -20.37 -8.71
C LYS A 7 7.60 -18.89 -8.64
N HIS A 8 6.66 -17.96 -8.79
CA HIS A 8 6.95 -16.53 -8.62
C HIS A 8 7.39 -16.21 -7.20
N LEU A 9 6.64 -16.65 -6.18
CA LEU A 9 6.96 -16.40 -4.78
C LEU A 9 8.22 -17.16 -4.33
N SER A 10 8.39 -18.42 -4.78
CA SER A 10 9.61 -19.20 -4.51
C SER A 10 10.86 -18.51 -5.08
N ARG A 11 10.74 -17.90 -6.26
CA ARG A 11 11.85 -17.13 -6.84
C ARG A 11 12.19 -15.90 -6.00
N ALA A 12 11.19 -15.20 -5.43
CA ALA A 12 11.43 -14.09 -4.50
C ALA A 12 12.21 -14.56 -3.27
N CYS A 13 11.82 -15.68 -2.66
CA CYS A 13 12.54 -16.29 -1.55
C CYS A 13 14.01 -16.60 -1.95
N HIS A 14 14.20 -17.24 -3.08
CA HIS A 14 15.54 -17.62 -3.54
C HIS A 14 16.45 -16.41 -3.76
N LEU A 15 15.94 -15.33 -4.35
CA LEU A 15 16.69 -14.09 -4.58
C LEU A 15 17.15 -13.42 -3.28
N THR A 16 16.48 -13.67 -2.17
CA THR A 16 16.83 -13.15 -0.84
C THR A 16 17.58 -14.17 0.03
N GLY A 17 17.98 -15.30 -0.56
CA GLY A 17 18.67 -16.38 0.19
C GLY A 17 17.76 -17.13 1.16
N ARG A 18 16.44 -16.99 1.09
CA ARG A 18 15.47 -17.71 1.93
C ARG A 18 15.08 -19.04 1.29
N ALA A 19 15.01 -20.07 2.11
CA ALA A 19 14.39 -21.32 1.68
C ALA A 19 12.88 -21.14 1.51
N TRP A 20 12.29 -21.88 0.58
CA TRP A 20 10.83 -21.99 0.48
C TRP A 20 10.30 -22.75 1.69
N ASP A 21 9.35 -22.15 2.41
CA ASP A 21 8.63 -22.78 3.51
C ASP A 21 7.13 -22.73 3.20
N GLU A 22 6.53 -23.89 2.98
CA GLU A 22 5.12 -24.00 2.63
C GLU A 22 4.20 -23.47 3.72
N THR A 23 4.54 -23.71 4.99
CA THR A 23 3.71 -23.28 6.13
C THR A 23 3.69 -21.78 6.25
N GLN A 24 4.86 -21.15 6.18
CA GLN A 24 4.97 -19.67 6.19
C GLN A 24 4.24 -19.06 5.00
N MET A 25 4.32 -19.70 3.84
CA MET A 25 3.66 -19.19 2.64
C MET A 25 2.15 -19.25 2.75
N VAL A 26 1.60 -20.34 3.26
CA VAL A 26 0.16 -20.46 3.52
C VAL A 26 -0.30 -19.41 4.51
N GLN A 27 0.43 -19.18 5.59
CA GLN A 27 0.11 -18.12 6.57
C GLN A 27 0.12 -16.72 5.94
N LEU A 28 1.14 -16.40 5.13
CA LEU A 28 1.23 -15.11 4.44
C LEU A 28 0.06 -14.88 3.48
N LEU A 29 -0.35 -15.92 2.75
CA LEU A 29 -1.49 -15.84 1.85
C LEU A 29 -2.80 -15.64 2.63
N GLN A 30 -3.00 -16.38 3.72
CA GLN A 30 -4.19 -16.25 4.57
C GLN A 30 -4.28 -14.86 5.22
N GLN A 31 -3.16 -14.29 5.68
CA GLN A 31 -3.10 -12.91 6.18
C GLN A 31 -3.44 -11.87 5.10
N SER A 32 -3.34 -12.25 3.84
CA SER A 32 -3.69 -11.42 2.69
C SER A 32 -5.05 -11.79 2.09
N ASP A 33 -5.90 -12.51 2.81
CA ASP A 33 -7.20 -13.02 2.34
C ASP A 33 -7.11 -13.77 0.99
N LEU A 34 -6.09 -14.58 0.84
CA LEU A 34 -5.88 -15.44 -0.32
C LEU A 34 -5.94 -16.90 0.07
N GLU A 35 -6.76 -17.66 -0.65
CA GLU A 35 -6.78 -19.11 -0.52
C GLU A 35 -5.45 -19.72 -0.98
N PRO A 36 -4.88 -20.70 -0.26
CA PRO A 36 -3.62 -21.35 -0.66
C PRO A 36 -3.64 -21.95 -2.06
N THR A 37 -4.81 -22.30 -2.57
CA THR A 37 -5.02 -22.81 -3.94
C THR A 37 -4.56 -21.83 -5.01
N VAL A 38 -4.40 -20.53 -4.67
CA VAL A 38 -3.87 -19.51 -5.57
C VAL A 38 -2.44 -19.82 -6.03
N LEU A 39 -1.67 -20.56 -5.24
CA LEU A 39 -0.30 -20.96 -5.59
C LEU A 39 -0.20 -21.73 -6.91
N GLU A 40 -1.22 -22.48 -7.26
CA GLU A 40 -1.25 -23.28 -8.50
C GLU A 40 -1.78 -22.49 -9.70
N ARG A 41 -2.32 -21.28 -9.47
CA ARG A 41 -2.83 -20.42 -10.55
C ARG A 41 -1.69 -19.72 -11.29
N PHE A 42 -1.98 -19.35 -12.51
CA PHE A 42 -1.13 -18.46 -13.31
C PHE A 42 -1.59 -17.02 -13.16
N PRO A 43 -0.71 -15.99 -13.37
CA PRO A 43 -1.08 -14.59 -13.23
C PRO A 43 -2.35 -14.19 -14.00
N ARG A 44 -2.56 -14.74 -15.20
CA ARG A 44 -3.75 -14.51 -16.03
C ARG A 44 -5.08 -15.03 -15.44
N GLN A 45 -5.00 -15.89 -14.43
CA GLN A 45 -6.15 -16.48 -13.75
C GLN A 45 -6.51 -15.74 -12.46
N LEU A 46 -5.81 -14.67 -12.13
CA LEU A 46 -6.07 -13.85 -10.96
C LEU A 46 -7.00 -12.69 -11.32
N SER A 47 -7.87 -12.32 -10.38
CA SER A 47 -8.51 -11.02 -10.42
C SER A 47 -7.49 -9.90 -10.15
N GLY A 48 -7.82 -8.66 -10.50
CA GLY A 48 -6.96 -7.51 -10.22
C GLY A 48 -6.59 -7.38 -8.73
N GLY A 49 -7.57 -7.56 -7.83
CA GLY A 49 -7.34 -7.54 -6.39
C GLY A 49 -6.45 -8.69 -5.92
N MET A 50 -6.66 -9.92 -6.41
CA MET A 50 -5.78 -11.06 -6.10
C MET A 50 -4.34 -10.78 -6.57
N ALA A 51 -4.16 -10.26 -7.77
CA ALA A 51 -2.83 -9.95 -8.30
C ALA A 51 -2.10 -8.93 -7.41
N LYS A 52 -2.77 -7.86 -6.96
CA LYS A 52 -2.19 -6.84 -6.07
C LYS A 52 -1.80 -7.42 -4.70
N ARG A 53 -2.64 -8.28 -4.12
CA ARG A 53 -2.32 -8.97 -2.87
C ARG A 53 -1.13 -9.94 -3.01
N ILE A 54 -1.03 -10.66 -4.13
CA ILE A 54 0.16 -11.48 -4.44
C ILE A 54 1.41 -10.61 -4.59
N LEU A 55 1.32 -9.44 -5.20
CA LEU A 55 2.45 -8.51 -5.28
C LEU A 55 2.87 -8.00 -3.89
N ALA A 56 1.94 -7.73 -2.99
CA ALA A 56 2.24 -7.39 -1.60
C ALA A 56 2.94 -8.54 -0.85
N CYS A 57 2.47 -9.79 -1.03
CA CYS A 57 3.18 -10.96 -0.52
C CYS A 57 4.60 -11.06 -1.08
N HIS A 58 4.77 -10.84 -2.38
CA HIS A 58 6.08 -10.82 -3.02
C HIS A 58 6.99 -9.74 -2.42
N ALA A 59 6.47 -8.54 -2.19
CA ALA A 59 7.20 -7.44 -1.55
C ALA A 59 7.67 -7.83 -0.13
N SER A 60 6.81 -8.48 0.67
CA SER A 60 7.18 -8.98 2.01
C SER A 60 8.30 -10.01 2.00
N LEU A 61 8.35 -10.84 0.97
CA LEU A 61 9.39 -11.87 0.81
C LEU A 61 10.71 -11.29 0.29
N SER A 62 10.66 -10.16 -0.42
CA SER A 62 11.82 -9.57 -1.07
C SER A 62 12.85 -8.99 -0.10
N GLN A 63 12.50 -8.73 1.17
CA GLN A 63 13.34 -8.00 2.13
C GLN A 63 13.89 -6.68 1.57
N ALA A 64 13.15 -6.07 0.67
CA ALA A 64 13.54 -4.83 0.04
C ALA A 64 13.64 -3.71 1.10
N ARG A 65 14.68 -2.91 1.01
CA ARG A 65 14.83 -1.71 1.86
C ARG A 65 13.87 -0.60 1.41
N TYR A 66 13.48 -0.62 0.13
CA TYR A 66 12.58 0.35 -0.47
C TYR A 66 11.60 -0.33 -1.42
N ILE A 67 10.36 0.09 -1.39
CA ILE A 67 9.29 -0.35 -2.28
C ILE A 67 8.74 0.87 -3.01
N LEU A 68 8.62 0.75 -4.34
CA LEU A 68 7.89 1.69 -5.17
C LEU A 68 6.53 1.07 -5.48
N ALA A 69 5.47 1.72 -5.00
CA ALA A 69 4.10 1.26 -5.14
C ALA A 69 3.31 2.27 -5.99
N ASP A 70 3.06 1.93 -7.25
CA ASP A 70 2.37 2.80 -8.20
C ASP A 70 0.92 2.35 -8.35
N GLU A 71 -0.03 3.24 -7.96
CA GLU A 71 -1.49 3.05 -8.08
C GLU A 71 -1.99 1.69 -7.56
N ILE A 72 -1.40 1.19 -6.48
CA ILE A 72 -1.68 -0.18 -5.99
C ILE A 72 -3.10 -0.35 -5.44
N THR A 73 -3.75 0.75 -5.02
CA THR A 73 -5.12 0.76 -4.50
C THR A 73 -6.17 1.01 -5.58
N ALA A 74 -5.76 1.42 -6.79
CA ALA A 74 -6.69 1.68 -7.88
C ALA A 74 -7.54 0.45 -8.21
N TRP A 75 -8.85 0.66 -8.40
CA TRP A 75 -9.84 -0.38 -8.72
C TRP A 75 -10.06 -1.43 -7.60
N LEU A 76 -9.60 -1.19 -6.39
CA LEU A 76 -9.96 -1.96 -5.21
C LEU A 76 -11.17 -1.30 -4.52
N ASP A 77 -12.01 -2.13 -3.89
CA ASP A 77 -12.95 -1.60 -2.92
C ASP A 77 -12.21 -1.08 -1.67
N THR A 78 -12.90 -0.30 -0.87
CA THR A 78 -12.32 0.36 0.31
C THR A 78 -11.72 -0.63 1.32
N ALA A 79 -12.35 -1.78 1.52
CA ALA A 79 -11.89 -2.77 2.48
C ALA A 79 -10.55 -3.38 2.03
N LEU A 80 -10.46 -3.79 0.76
CA LEU A 80 -9.24 -4.34 0.18
C LEU A 80 -8.12 -3.31 0.09
N ALA A 81 -8.45 -2.04 -0.23
CA ALA A 81 -7.46 -0.96 -0.25
C ALA A 81 -6.85 -0.76 1.15
N ASN A 82 -7.69 -0.70 2.18
CA ASN A 82 -7.23 -0.58 3.57
C ASN A 82 -6.34 -1.75 3.98
N GLN A 83 -6.76 -3.01 3.74
CA GLN A 83 -5.95 -4.19 4.05
C GLN A 83 -4.56 -4.15 3.38
N LEU A 84 -4.51 -3.74 2.11
CA LEU A 84 -3.25 -3.63 1.38
C LEU A 84 -2.35 -2.55 1.98
N LEU A 85 -2.90 -1.41 2.37
CA LEU A 85 -2.15 -0.31 2.98
C LEU A 85 -1.68 -0.66 4.39
N GLU A 86 -2.49 -1.33 5.20
CA GLU A 86 -2.08 -1.89 6.49
C GLU A 86 -0.90 -2.87 6.33
N HIS A 87 -0.95 -3.71 5.31
CA HIS A 87 0.16 -4.62 5.01
C HIS A 87 1.46 -3.85 4.69
N LEU A 88 1.38 -2.79 3.87
CA LEU A 88 2.53 -1.93 3.58
C LEU A 88 3.00 -1.16 4.83
N ARG A 89 2.08 -0.70 5.67
CA ARG A 89 2.42 -0.06 6.95
C ARG A 89 3.24 -0.99 7.83
N GLY A 90 2.84 -2.25 7.95
CA GLY A 90 3.61 -3.27 8.65
C GLY A 90 5.01 -3.54 8.06
N LEU A 91 5.23 -3.28 6.77
CA LEU A 91 6.58 -3.31 6.17
C LEU A 91 7.40 -2.09 6.61
N CYS A 92 6.77 -0.90 6.67
CA CYS A 92 7.44 0.32 7.15
C CYS A 92 7.90 0.18 8.60
N GLU A 93 7.10 -0.40 9.47
CA GLU A 93 7.44 -0.68 10.88
C GLU A 93 8.65 -1.61 11.02
N ARG A 94 8.89 -2.46 10.02
CA ARG A 94 10.08 -3.32 9.94
C ARG A 94 11.28 -2.65 9.25
N GLY A 95 11.20 -1.34 9.00
CA GLY A 95 12.28 -0.54 8.44
C GLY A 95 12.36 -0.48 6.91
N CYS A 96 11.29 -0.89 6.21
CA CYS A 96 11.18 -0.72 4.76
C CYS A 96 10.66 0.69 4.42
N GLY A 97 11.35 1.43 3.57
CA GLY A 97 10.83 2.68 3.02
C GLY A 97 9.83 2.41 1.88
N VAL A 98 8.65 3.00 1.92
CA VAL A 98 7.66 2.88 0.85
C VAL A 98 7.41 4.23 0.20
N LEU A 99 7.62 4.31 -1.11
CA LEU A 99 7.16 5.42 -1.93
C LEU A 99 5.90 4.97 -2.66
N TRP A 100 4.77 5.52 -2.26
CA TRP A 100 3.47 5.21 -2.84
C TRP A 100 2.99 6.36 -3.72
N VAL A 101 2.74 6.08 -5.00
CA VAL A 101 2.13 7.01 -5.95
C VAL A 101 0.63 6.71 -6.00
N THR A 102 -0.19 7.73 -5.79
CA THR A 102 -1.64 7.64 -5.82
C THR A 102 -2.28 8.98 -6.11
N HIS A 103 -3.51 8.94 -6.60
CA HIS A 103 -4.39 10.11 -6.70
C HIS A 103 -5.42 10.14 -5.55
N ASP A 104 -5.44 9.13 -4.68
CA ASP A 104 -6.35 9.08 -3.53
C ASP A 104 -5.72 9.80 -2.34
N LEU A 105 -6.01 11.11 -2.25
CA LEU A 105 -5.48 11.96 -1.20
C LEU A 105 -6.01 11.58 0.20
N LEU A 106 -7.22 11.02 0.28
CA LEU A 106 -7.81 10.61 1.54
C LEU A 106 -7.05 9.41 2.14
N LEU A 107 -6.80 8.40 1.33
CA LEU A 107 -6.00 7.25 1.75
C LEU A 107 -4.55 7.66 2.01
N ALA A 108 -3.98 8.57 1.20
CA ALA A 108 -2.64 9.09 1.43
C ALA A 108 -2.53 9.79 2.79
N ALA A 109 -3.48 10.67 3.12
CA ALA A 109 -3.50 11.37 4.40
C ALA A 109 -3.65 10.42 5.61
N ARG A 110 -4.35 9.30 5.42
CA ARG A 110 -4.59 8.30 6.48
C ARG A 110 -3.40 7.36 6.74
N TYR A 111 -2.69 6.97 5.69
CA TYR A 111 -1.71 5.88 5.76
C TYR A 111 -0.26 6.32 5.60
N ALA A 112 0.02 7.47 4.96
CA ALA A 112 1.36 7.94 4.74
C ALA A 112 1.88 8.78 5.92
N ASP A 113 3.19 8.78 6.13
CA ASP A 113 3.84 9.68 7.08
C ASP A 113 4.01 11.08 6.46
N ARG A 114 4.09 11.15 5.13
CA ARG A 114 4.38 12.36 4.37
C ARG A 114 3.72 12.34 3.00
N ILE A 115 3.17 13.47 2.59
CA ILE A 115 2.63 13.71 1.25
C ILE A 115 3.58 14.63 0.49
N VAL A 116 3.92 14.21 -0.73
CA VAL A 116 4.64 15.03 -1.70
C VAL A 116 3.71 15.23 -2.90
N ALA A 117 3.22 16.46 -3.11
CA ALA A 117 2.38 16.76 -4.25
C ALA A 117 3.22 17.23 -5.45
N LEU A 118 2.85 16.73 -6.63
CA LEU A 118 3.47 17.05 -7.91
C LEU A 118 2.47 17.79 -8.80
N HIS A 119 2.86 18.93 -9.33
CA HIS A 119 2.06 19.68 -10.30
C HIS A 119 2.95 20.21 -11.44
N GLN A 120 2.59 19.92 -12.68
CA GLN A 120 3.33 20.36 -13.88
C GLN A 120 4.84 20.05 -13.84
N GLY A 121 5.21 18.90 -13.25
CA GLY A 121 6.61 18.46 -13.17
C GLY A 121 7.39 19.04 -11.99
N TYR A 122 6.77 19.84 -11.12
CA TYR A 122 7.39 20.40 -9.93
C TYR A 122 6.77 19.87 -8.65
N ILE A 123 7.59 19.75 -7.59
CA ILE A 123 7.09 19.49 -6.24
C ILE A 123 6.47 20.80 -5.74
N THR A 124 5.16 20.78 -5.45
CA THR A 124 4.44 21.93 -4.92
C THR A 124 4.26 21.87 -3.42
N ASP A 125 4.21 20.65 -2.87
CA ASP A 125 4.04 20.43 -1.43
C ASP A 125 4.92 19.27 -0.96
N ASN A 126 5.36 19.36 0.28
CA ASN A 126 6.11 18.32 0.97
C ASN A 126 5.77 18.39 2.47
N ILE A 127 4.64 17.80 2.86
CA ILE A 127 3.99 18.00 4.15
C ILE A 127 3.96 16.69 4.91
N ARG A 128 4.23 16.71 6.22
CA ARG A 128 3.96 15.57 7.11
C ARG A 128 2.47 15.44 7.35
N CYS A 129 1.93 14.21 7.30
CA CYS A 129 0.49 14.00 7.45
C CYS A 129 -0.03 14.46 8.83
N GLU A 130 0.77 14.38 9.88
CA GLU A 130 0.46 14.92 11.21
C GLU A 130 0.34 16.45 11.26
N GLN A 131 0.87 17.16 10.26
CA GLN A 131 0.87 18.61 10.11
C GLN A 131 0.02 19.06 8.91
N LEU A 132 -0.85 18.19 8.42
CA LEU A 132 -1.64 18.45 7.22
C LEU A 132 -2.75 19.48 7.54
N GLN A 133 -2.53 20.72 7.16
CA GLN A 133 -3.49 21.83 7.33
C GLN A 133 -3.82 22.43 5.98
N PRO A 134 -5.11 22.61 5.63
CA PRO A 134 -5.52 23.15 4.33
C PRO A 134 -4.95 24.53 4.03
N GLU A 135 -4.66 25.31 5.08
CA GLU A 135 -4.11 26.67 4.98
C GLU A 135 -2.67 26.68 4.45
N GLU A 136 -1.90 25.61 4.72
CA GLU A 136 -0.50 25.48 4.33
C GLU A 136 -0.32 24.76 2.99
N MET A 137 -1.42 24.26 2.39
CA MET A 137 -1.38 23.60 1.10
C MET A 137 -1.22 24.59 -0.06
N SER A 138 -0.47 24.18 -1.08
CA SER A 138 -0.46 24.88 -2.37
C SER A 138 -1.86 24.88 -3.00
N GLU A 139 -2.13 25.84 -3.89
CA GLU A 139 -3.42 25.92 -4.59
C GLU A 139 -3.81 24.62 -5.32
N PRO A 140 -2.90 23.90 -6.03
CA PRO A 140 -3.22 22.62 -6.64
C PRO A 140 -3.66 21.55 -5.63
N LEU A 141 -2.93 21.40 -4.54
CA LEU A 141 -3.25 20.41 -3.51
C LEU A 141 -4.52 20.77 -2.75
N LYS A 142 -4.71 22.05 -2.44
CA LYS A 142 -5.90 22.59 -1.77
C LYS A 142 -7.18 22.34 -2.56
N ARG A 143 -7.14 22.53 -3.89
CA ARG A 143 -8.28 22.19 -4.76
C ARG A 143 -8.62 20.70 -4.73
N GLN A 144 -7.62 19.82 -4.73
CA GLN A 144 -7.86 18.38 -4.60
C GLN A 144 -8.47 18.04 -3.24
N TRP A 145 -7.95 18.64 -2.17
CA TRP A 145 -8.48 18.49 -0.81
C TRP A 145 -9.95 18.91 -0.71
N GLN A 146 -10.28 20.09 -1.24
CA GLN A 146 -11.66 20.62 -1.24
C GLN A 146 -12.63 19.83 -2.13
N ALA A 147 -12.13 19.11 -3.12
CA ALA A 147 -12.92 18.25 -3.98
C ALA A 147 -13.21 16.86 -3.38
N LEU A 148 -12.61 16.54 -2.23
CA LEU A 148 -12.95 15.31 -1.52
C LEU A 148 -14.40 15.36 -1.06
N PRO A 149 -15.20 14.27 -1.21
CA PRO A 149 -16.53 14.20 -0.64
C PRO A 149 -16.43 14.52 0.86
N GLU A 150 -17.38 15.33 1.35
CA GLU A 150 -17.39 15.86 2.73
C GLU A 150 -16.84 14.82 3.70
N LEU A 151 -15.68 15.15 4.25
CA LEU A 151 -14.95 14.27 5.13
C LEU A 151 -15.86 13.93 6.29
N SER A 152 -16.24 12.67 6.35
CA SER A 152 -16.81 12.08 7.54
C SER A 152 -16.06 12.61 8.78
N PRO A 153 -16.71 12.84 9.94
CA PRO A 153 -16.09 13.41 11.16
C PRO A 153 -14.80 12.73 11.64
N LEU A 154 -14.40 11.65 10.99
CA LEU A 154 -13.17 10.87 11.22
C LEU A 154 -11.86 11.61 10.87
N PHE A 155 -11.93 12.81 10.27
CA PHE A 155 -10.73 13.55 9.84
C PHE A 155 -10.68 14.98 10.35
N MET A 156 -11.30 15.26 11.48
CA MET A 156 -10.85 16.37 12.30
C MET A 156 -9.57 15.88 13.00
N PRO A 157 -8.43 16.61 12.91
CA PRO A 157 -7.33 16.36 13.83
C PRO A 157 -7.89 16.57 15.23
N THR A 158 -8.23 15.48 15.88
CA THR A 158 -8.60 15.51 17.28
C THR A 158 -7.34 15.87 18.05
N GLY A 159 -7.22 17.16 18.40
CA GLY A 159 -6.31 17.62 19.45
C GLY A 159 -6.71 17.10 20.82
N GLU A 160 -7.12 15.83 20.93
CA GLU A 160 -7.32 15.14 22.19
C GLU A 160 -6.91 13.69 21.99
N GLY A 161 -5.88 13.31 22.74
CA GLY A 161 -5.27 12.01 22.69
C GLY A 161 -6.28 10.88 22.81
N ILE A 162 -6.13 9.89 21.96
CA ILE A 162 -6.70 8.57 22.19
C ILE A 162 -5.84 7.95 23.31
N GLU A 163 -6.31 8.08 24.55
CA GLU A 163 -5.89 7.18 25.60
C GLU A 163 -6.39 5.77 25.26
N CYS A 164 -5.46 4.83 25.28
CA CYS A 164 -5.49 3.36 25.28
C CYS A 164 -6.75 2.62 24.82
#